data_3ca14bfca2026d210f56793a9c21ffb3
#
_entry.id   3ca14bfca2026d210f56793a9c21ffb3
#
_cell.length_a   1.000
_cell.length_b   1.000
_cell.length_c   1.000
_cell.angle_alpha   90.00
_cell.angle_beta   90.00
_cell.angle_gamma   90.00
#
_symmetry.space_group_name_H-M   'P 1'
#
loop_
_entity.id
_entity.type
_entity.pdbx_description
1 polymer ?
#
loop_
_entity_poly.entity_id
_entity_poly.type
_entity_poly.pdbx_seq_one_letter_code
_entity_poly.pdbx_strand_id
1 'polypeptide(L)'
;MRWKTVSQPPKPDYCDAYISPHYRVCEDGTSEDGSFIRSYIPMSPYRDGDGRLKAVVYLHGFCLGAAEIYQSHLIHLVQQGYYVFFPTYQRGFCRYGDSLSKTIKTLLQALFRPFPISPQGWFSNALTSVCGAYERAKLTDCPVDTYVFGHSLGGLFALSWPAYAHDKAPAGLMPTQVLVANPIPDSESLIPTPIRIIGRLIGAFKDRVDIADTGGDLQVPVAILHGLGDILVPAKRAWAKPFGAIASKKKRFYCSQNDSHGTPALVADHIQVGADTSFIPNAMAMMSVGGVGSENTLNWRYFWHALDQVIRSGVRADQLQFDMGMWSDGVPVRPVLSGTPEQCGT
;
A
#
# COMPACT_ATOMS: atom_id res chain seq x y z
N MET A 1 38.42 -21.42 8.87
CA MET A 1 37.94 -20.17 8.26
C MET A 1 36.45 -20.04 8.57
N ARG A 2 36.03 -19.00 9.31
CA ARG A 2 34.59 -18.67 9.40
C ARG A 2 34.22 -17.98 8.10
N TRP A 3 33.32 -18.54 7.33
CA TRP A 3 32.73 -17.90 6.17
C TRP A 3 32.00 -16.63 6.69
N LYS A 4 32.41 -15.44 6.27
CA LYS A 4 31.66 -14.20 6.59
C LYS A 4 30.34 -14.28 5.83
N THR A 5 29.24 -14.28 6.55
CA THR A 5 27.90 -14.17 5.96
C THR A 5 27.79 -12.82 5.29
N VAL A 6 27.47 -12.79 4.01
CA VAL A 6 27.18 -11.54 3.29
C VAL A 6 25.81 -11.06 3.74
N SER A 7 25.74 -9.85 4.30
CA SER A 7 24.51 -9.25 4.82
C SER A 7 23.95 -8.17 3.90
N GLN A 8 22.65 -7.91 4.06
CA GLN A 8 21.97 -6.84 3.35
C GLN A 8 22.57 -5.45 3.69
N PRO A 9 22.37 -4.42 2.81
CA PRO A 9 22.66 -3.03 3.14
C PRO A 9 21.99 -2.61 4.44
N PRO A 10 22.63 -1.77 5.26
CA PRO A 10 22.01 -1.23 6.47
C PRO A 10 20.83 -0.31 6.11
N LYS A 11 19.94 -0.11 7.10
CA LYS A 11 18.90 0.92 7.02
C LYS A 11 19.57 2.28 6.81
N PRO A 12 19.12 3.09 5.84
CA PRO A 12 19.71 4.39 5.59
C PRO A 12 19.45 5.37 6.75
N ASP A 13 20.42 6.23 7.07
CA ASP A 13 20.32 7.23 8.14
C ASP A 13 19.14 8.21 7.94
N TYR A 14 18.78 8.51 6.70
CA TYR A 14 17.63 9.39 6.41
C TYR A 14 16.30 8.82 6.92
N CYS A 15 16.18 7.50 7.08
CA CYS A 15 15.00 6.88 7.66
C CYS A 15 14.79 7.24 9.14
N ASP A 16 15.82 7.61 9.85
CA ASP A 16 15.81 7.94 11.28
C ASP A 16 15.94 9.45 11.55
N ALA A 17 15.97 10.29 10.49
CA ALA A 17 15.99 11.75 10.58
C ALA A 17 14.59 12.32 10.85
N TYR A 18 14.06 12.10 12.05
CA TYR A 18 12.68 12.45 12.41
C TYR A 18 12.51 13.96 12.69
N ILE A 19 11.42 14.53 12.13
CA ILE A 19 10.95 15.90 12.40
C ILE A 19 10.02 15.91 13.60
N SER A 20 9.18 14.89 13.74
CA SER A 20 8.22 14.73 14.81
C SER A 20 8.40 13.37 15.51
N PRO A 21 9.43 13.21 16.37
CA PRO A 21 9.65 11.94 17.07
C PRO A 21 8.46 11.55 17.96
N HIS A 22 7.65 12.54 18.38
CA HIS A 22 6.45 12.35 19.19
C HIS A 22 5.19 12.51 18.32
N TYR A 23 4.24 11.60 18.51
CA TYR A 23 2.95 11.57 17.81
C TYR A 23 1.86 11.03 18.72
N ARG A 24 0.60 11.22 18.34
CA ARG A 24 -0.56 10.59 18.97
C ARG A 24 -1.18 9.59 18.01
N VAL A 25 -1.71 8.50 18.55
CA VAL A 25 -2.54 7.54 17.80
C VAL A 25 -3.98 7.71 18.29
N CYS A 26 -4.88 7.94 17.36
CA CYS A 26 -6.30 8.05 17.60
C CYS A 26 -7.03 6.92 16.86
N GLU A 27 -7.98 6.27 17.49
CA GLU A 27 -8.79 5.20 16.92
C GLU A 27 -10.26 5.57 17.00
N ASP A 28 -10.99 5.33 15.90
CA ASP A 28 -12.40 5.59 15.76
C ASP A 28 -13.10 4.48 14.98
N GLY A 29 -14.42 4.38 15.17
CA GLY A 29 -15.25 3.37 14.50
C GLY A 29 -15.05 1.96 15.01
N THR A 30 -15.57 0.99 14.28
CA THR A 30 -15.49 -0.43 14.62
C THR A 30 -15.08 -1.29 13.42
N SER A 31 -14.40 -2.40 13.67
CA SER A 31 -14.05 -3.35 12.60
C SER A 31 -15.25 -4.18 12.14
N GLU A 32 -16.29 -4.27 12.95
CA GLU A 32 -17.49 -5.05 12.68
C GLU A 32 -18.30 -4.49 11.51
N ASP A 33 -18.33 -3.17 11.35
CA ASP A 33 -19.03 -2.49 10.26
C ASP A 33 -18.08 -1.96 9.16
N GLY A 34 -16.75 -2.06 9.37
CA GLY A 34 -15.73 -1.56 8.46
C GLY A 34 -15.48 -0.06 8.54
N SER A 35 -15.92 0.58 9.63
CA SER A 35 -15.70 2.02 9.88
C SER A 35 -14.41 2.32 10.66
N PHE A 36 -13.70 1.28 11.16
CA PHE A 36 -12.52 1.48 12.00
C PHE A 36 -11.41 2.23 11.24
N ILE A 37 -10.85 3.22 11.91
CA ILE A 37 -9.70 3.96 11.40
C ILE A 37 -8.69 4.23 12.51
N ARG A 38 -7.42 4.04 12.22
CA ARG A 38 -6.31 4.46 13.07
C ARG A 38 -5.63 5.66 12.43
N SER A 39 -5.57 6.76 13.17
CA SER A 39 -4.98 8.02 12.73
C SER A 39 -3.72 8.31 13.52
N TYR A 40 -2.62 8.55 12.86
CA TYR A 40 -1.35 8.94 13.45
C TYR A 40 -1.16 10.44 13.25
N ILE A 41 -1.11 11.18 14.34
CA ILE A 41 -1.10 12.64 14.38
C ILE A 41 0.25 13.14 14.87
N PRO A 42 1.07 13.81 14.05
CA PRO A 42 2.37 14.32 14.47
C PRO A 42 2.20 15.45 15.49
N MET A 43 3.05 15.49 16.53
CA MET A 43 3.05 16.58 17.50
C MET A 43 3.75 17.83 16.96
N SER A 44 4.67 17.64 16.00
CA SER A 44 5.36 18.71 15.27
C SER A 44 5.17 18.49 13.76
N PRO A 45 4.02 18.93 13.18
CA PRO A 45 3.73 18.68 11.78
C PRO A 45 4.76 19.32 10.85
N TYR A 46 5.20 18.58 9.85
CA TYR A 46 6.02 19.11 8.77
C TYR A 46 5.19 20.05 7.89
N ARG A 47 5.80 21.18 7.54
CA ARG A 47 5.29 22.11 6.55
C ARG A 47 6.35 22.34 5.49
N ASP A 48 5.93 22.36 4.24
CA ASP A 48 6.83 22.72 3.13
C ASP A 48 7.09 24.23 3.07
N GLY A 49 7.83 24.66 2.05
CA GLY A 49 8.17 26.08 1.85
C GLY A 49 6.95 27.01 1.68
N ASP A 50 5.82 26.47 1.25
CA ASP A 50 4.55 27.19 1.10
C ASP A 50 3.66 27.09 2.34
N GLY A 51 4.16 26.51 3.42
CA GLY A 51 3.44 26.31 4.68
C GLY A 51 2.38 25.19 4.66
N ARG A 52 2.34 24.37 3.61
CA ARG A 52 1.36 23.29 3.43
C ARG A 52 1.68 22.09 4.31
N LEU A 53 0.68 21.56 4.98
CA LEU A 53 0.77 20.30 5.72
C LEU A 53 0.78 19.11 4.76
N LYS A 54 1.24 17.96 5.24
CA LYS A 54 1.27 16.71 4.46
C LYS A 54 0.43 15.65 5.15
N ALA A 55 -0.45 15.01 4.36
CA ALA A 55 -1.30 13.91 4.80
C ALA A 55 -1.10 12.70 3.90
N VAL A 56 -1.09 11.50 4.48
CA VAL A 56 -1.02 10.23 3.78
C VAL A 56 -2.26 9.41 4.11
N VAL A 57 -3.04 9.07 3.10
CA VAL A 57 -4.08 8.04 3.20
C VAL A 57 -3.42 6.71 2.84
N TYR A 58 -3.36 5.77 3.80
CA TYR A 58 -2.66 4.50 3.66
C TYR A 58 -3.66 3.34 3.61
N LEU A 59 -3.83 2.73 2.44
CA LEU A 59 -4.85 1.71 2.16
C LEU A 59 -4.22 0.31 2.14
N HIS A 60 -4.71 -0.57 3.01
CA HIS A 60 -4.18 -1.93 3.19
C HIS A 60 -4.59 -2.91 2.07
N GLY A 61 -3.92 -4.06 1.97
CA GLY A 61 -4.29 -5.16 1.08
C GLY A 61 -5.52 -5.95 1.56
N PHE A 62 -6.05 -6.80 0.70
CA PHE A 62 -7.16 -7.70 1.07
C PHE A 62 -6.80 -8.55 2.30
N CYS A 63 -7.65 -8.58 3.31
CA CYS A 63 -7.44 -9.27 4.59
C CYS A 63 -6.26 -8.76 5.44
N LEU A 64 -5.63 -7.65 5.08
CA LEU A 64 -4.44 -7.11 5.76
C LEU A 64 -4.76 -5.84 6.56
N GLY A 65 -5.97 -5.73 7.11
CA GLY A 65 -6.46 -4.53 7.81
C GLY A 65 -5.87 -4.29 9.20
N ALA A 66 -4.98 -5.17 9.70
CA ALA A 66 -4.24 -4.93 10.93
C ALA A 66 -3.10 -3.94 10.67
N ALA A 67 -3.12 -2.79 11.36
CA ALA A 67 -2.11 -1.74 11.15
C ALA A 67 -0.69 -2.24 11.48
N GLU A 68 -0.58 -3.23 12.35
CA GLU A 68 0.67 -3.86 12.78
C GLU A 68 1.47 -4.43 11.61
N ILE A 69 0.79 -4.88 10.53
CA ILE A 69 1.44 -5.37 9.31
C ILE A 69 2.32 -4.28 8.66
N TYR A 70 1.88 -3.03 8.76
CA TYR A 70 2.53 -1.87 8.13
C TYR A 70 3.15 -0.92 9.15
N GLN A 71 3.14 -1.29 10.44
CA GLN A 71 3.37 -0.37 11.55
C GLN A 71 4.67 0.41 11.45
N SER A 72 5.78 -0.22 11.09
CA SER A 72 7.06 0.47 10.97
C SER A 72 7.00 1.59 9.94
N HIS A 73 6.32 1.37 8.81
CA HIS A 73 6.14 2.41 7.78
C HIS A 73 5.19 3.52 8.24
N LEU A 74 4.08 3.17 8.89
CA LEU A 74 3.12 4.15 9.43
C LEU A 74 3.80 5.06 10.47
N ILE A 75 4.61 4.47 11.37
CA ILE A 75 5.41 5.20 12.36
C ILE A 75 6.45 6.07 11.68
N HIS A 76 7.20 5.53 10.70
CA HIS A 76 8.16 6.31 9.92
C HIS A 76 7.51 7.58 9.35
N LEU A 77 6.37 7.44 8.68
CA LEU A 77 5.66 8.57 8.05
C LEU A 77 5.21 9.62 9.06
N VAL A 78 4.63 9.22 10.21
CA VAL A 78 4.21 10.20 11.22
C VAL A 78 5.39 10.87 11.90
N GLN A 79 6.50 10.17 12.09
CA GLN A 79 7.73 10.73 12.62
C GLN A 79 8.42 11.70 11.63
N GLN A 80 8.17 11.57 10.33
CA GLN A 80 8.52 12.59 9.35
C GLN A 80 7.63 13.84 9.42
N GLY A 81 6.65 13.86 10.33
CA GLY A 81 5.75 14.99 10.54
C GLY A 81 4.50 14.97 9.67
N TYR A 82 4.15 13.82 9.05
CA TYR A 82 2.96 13.69 8.21
C TYR A 82 1.77 13.16 9.01
N TYR A 83 0.57 13.65 8.71
CA TYR A 83 -0.67 13.03 9.19
C TYR A 83 -0.89 11.72 8.41
N VAL A 84 -1.15 10.61 9.12
CA VAL A 84 -1.35 9.31 8.46
C VAL A 84 -2.69 8.73 8.86
N PHE A 85 -3.51 8.39 7.86
CA PHE A 85 -4.83 7.83 8.03
C PHE A 85 -4.86 6.40 7.51
N PHE A 86 -5.06 5.44 8.41
CA PHE A 86 -5.12 4.00 8.09
C PHE A 86 -6.51 3.45 8.38
N PRO A 87 -7.44 3.47 7.39
CA PRO A 87 -8.78 2.91 7.54
C PRO A 87 -8.74 1.37 7.41
N THR A 88 -9.44 0.65 8.29
CA THR A 88 -9.69 -0.78 8.18
C THR A 88 -11.10 -0.98 7.63
N TYR A 89 -11.23 -0.95 6.32
CA TYR A 89 -12.48 -0.82 5.59
C TYR A 89 -13.22 -2.15 5.32
N GLN A 90 -12.57 -3.28 5.57
CA GLN A 90 -13.18 -4.60 5.41
C GLN A 90 -13.79 -5.05 6.74
N ARG A 91 -15.05 -5.50 6.70
CA ARG A 91 -15.78 -5.90 7.90
C ARG A 91 -15.19 -7.16 8.52
N GLY A 92 -14.95 -7.12 9.82
CA GLY A 92 -14.60 -8.30 10.62
C GLY A 92 -13.20 -8.86 10.39
N PHE A 93 -12.28 -8.12 9.75
CA PHE A 93 -10.93 -8.60 9.49
C PHE A 93 -9.95 -8.36 10.62
N CYS A 94 -9.20 -9.42 10.89
CA CYS A 94 -8.03 -9.64 11.72
C CYS A 94 -7.59 -8.47 12.59
N ARG A 95 -7.83 -8.57 13.89
CA ARG A 95 -7.10 -7.78 14.89
C ARG A 95 -5.79 -8.49 15.22
N TYR A 96 -4.71 -7.73 15.34
CA TYR A 96 -3.47 -8.23 15.90
C TYR A 96 -3.73 -8.82 17.28
N GLY A 97 -3.21 -10.03 17.53
CA GLY A 97 -3.47 -10.77 18.78
C GLY A 97 -4.69 -11.69 18.75
N ASP A 98 -5.47 -11.72 17.67
CA ASP A 98 -6.47 -12.76 17.49
C ASP A 98 -5.80 -14.13 17.39
N SER A 99 -6.38 -15.14 18.04
CA SER A 99 -5.85 -16.50 17.97
C SER A 99 -5.86 -17.00 16.52
N LEU A 100 -4.89 -17.83 16.15
CA LEU A 100 -4.80 -18.44 14.83
C LEU A 100 -6.13 -19.06 14.37
N SER A 101 -6.85 -19.73 15.29
CA SER A 101 -8.16 -20.31 15.01
C SER A 101 -9.20 -19.25 14.65
N LYS A 102 -9.16 -18.07 15.29
CA LYS A 102 -10.08 -16.95 15.00
C LYS A 102 -9.74 -16.32 13.64
N THR A 103 -8.45 -16.15 13.35
CA THR A 103 -7.98 -15.65 12.05
C THR A 103 -8.38 -16.60 10.92
N ILE A 104 -8.14 -17.92 11.06
CA ILE A 104 -8.56 -18.94 10.08
C ILE A 104 -10.08 -18.95 9.93
N LYS A 105 -10.83 -18.92 11.03
CA LYS A 105 -12.29 -18.90 11.02
C LYS A 105 -12.82 -17.66 10.29
N THR A 106 -12.22 -16.48 10.52
CA THR A 106 -12.60 -15.23 9.88
C THR A 106 -12.29 -15.26 8.39
N LEU A 107 -11.12 -15.78 8.00
CA LEU A 107 -10.73 -15.98 6.59
C LEU A 107 -11.68 -16.95 5.88
N LEU A 108 -11.96 -18.10 6.48
CA LEU A 108 -12.92 -19.08 5.96
C LEU A 108 -14.34 -18.50 5.91
N GLN A 109 -14.75 -17.75 6.92
CA GLN A 109 -16.05 -17.08 6.91
C GLN A 109 -16.15 -16.03 5.81
N ALA A 110 -15.07 -15.31 5.52
CA ALA A 110 -15.02 -14.34 4.41
C ALA A 110 -15.10 -15.03 3.04
N LEU A 111 -14.52 -16.23 2.91
CA LEU A 111 -14.55 -17.02 1.66
C LEU A 111 -15.88 -17.77 1.44
N PHE A 112 -16.55 -18.18 2.52
CA PHE A 112 -17.72 -19.08 2.45
C PHE A 112 -19.03 -18.44 2.95
N ARG A 113 -19.05 -17.24 3.50
CA ARG A 113 -20.30 -16.56 3.81
C ARG A 113 -20.93 -16.01 2.53
N PRO A 114 -22.27 -16.16 2.37
CA PRO A 114 -23.00 -15.55 1.24
C PRO A 114 -23.18 -14.03 1.47
N PHE A 115 -22.18 -13.32 1.98
CA PHE A 115 -22.21 -11.87 1.99
C PHE A 115 -21.78 -11.39 0.61
N PRO A 116 -22.52 -10.47 0.01
CA PRO A 116 -22.06 -9.85 -1.21
C PRO A 116 -20.69 -9.20 -0.90
N ILE A 117 -19.64 -9.69 -1.56
CA ILE A 117 -18.37 -9.01 -1.61
C ILE A 117 -18.65 -7.69 -2.33
N SER A 118 -18.58 -6.59 -1.61
CA SER A 118 -18.84 -5.26 -2.17
C SER A 118 -17.56 -4.41 -2.10
N PRO A 119 -16.67 -4.51 -3.10
CA PRO A 119 -15.47 -3.68 -3.16
C PRO A 119 -15.79 -2.19 -3.14
N GLN A 120 -16.88 -1.74 -3.81
CA GLN A 120 -17.34 -0.37 -3.73
C GLN A 120 -17.81 0.00 -2.31
N GLY A 121 -18.47 -0.93 -1.61
CA GLY A 121 -18.85 -0.74 -0.20
C GLY A 121 -17.61 -0.59 0.70
N TRP A 122 -16.58 -1.40 0.49
CA TRP A 122 -15.30 -1.26 1.22
C TRP A 122 -14.63 0.07 0.92
N PHE A 123 -14.63 0.47 -0.36
CA PHE A 123 -14.11 1.78 -0.74
C PHE A 123 -14.87 2.93 -0.04
N SER A 124 -16.21 2.85 -0.03
CA SER A 124 -17.07 3.83 0.65
C SER A 124 -16.77 3.90 2.16
N ASN A 125 -16.56 2.75 2.81
CA ASN A 125 -16.15 2.69 4.21
C ASN A 125 -14.81 3.42 4.42
N ALA A 126 -13.79 3.10 3.60
CA ALA A 126 -12.49 3.76 3.67
C ALA A 126 -12.60 5.28 3.52
N LEU A 127 -13.33 5.73 2.50
CA LEU A 127 -13.52 7.16 2.23
C LEU A 127 -14.23 7.87 3.37
N THR A 128 -15.33 7.31 3.87
CA THR A 128 -16.11 7.89 4.99
C THR A 128 -15.27 8.00 6.25
N SER A 129 -14.52 6.94 6.60
CA SER A 129 -13.67 6.92 7.78
C SER A 129 -12.54 7.94 7.68
N VAL A 130 -11.92 8.06 6.50
CA VAL A 130 -10.86 9.04 6.25
C VAL A 130 -11.40 10.47 6.31
N CYS A 131 -12.56 10.76 5.71
CA CYS A 131 -13.19 12.08 5.80
C CYS A 131 -13.42 12.49 7.26
N GLY A 132 -14.04 11.64 8.06
CA GLY A 132 -14.27 11.91 9.48
C GLY A 132 -12.97 12.09 10.29
N ALA A 133 -11.93 11.29 10.01
CA ALA A 133 -10.63 11.44 10.68
C ALA A 133 -9.91 12.73 10.26
N TYR A 134 -10.00 13.12 9.00
CA TYR A 134 -9.45 14.36 8.46
C TYR A 134 -10.09 15.61 9.13
N GLU A 135 -11.41 15.60 9.30
CA GLU A 135 -12.15 16.64 10.01
C GLU A 135 -11.76 16.71 11.50
N ARG A 136 -11.69 15.56 12.19
CA ARG A 136 -11.25 15.51 13.60
C ARG A 136 -9.81 15.97 13.79
N ALA A 137 -8.95 15.75 12.80
CA ALA A 137 -7.58 16.28 12.80
C ALA A 137 -7.53 17.79 12.50
N LYS A 138 -8.68 18.46 12.24
CA LYS A 138 -8.81 19.88 11.91
C LYS A 138 -8.01 20.30 10.68
N LEU A 139 -8.00 19.43 9.67
CA LEU A 139 -7.27 19.67 8.42
C LEU A 139 -8.12 20.34 7.36
N THR A 140 -9.43 20.41 7.53
CA THR A 140 -10.39 20.94 6.55
C THR A 140 -10.10 22.39 6.16
N ASP A 141 -9.67 23.20 7.13
CA ASP A 141 -9.40 24.63 6.93
C ASP A 141 -7.90 24.91 6.76
N CYS A 142 -7.09 23.88 6.60
CA CYS A 142 -5.66 24.00 6.43
C CYS A 142 -5.24 23.77 4.97
N PRO A 143 -4.18 24.45 4.48
CA PRO A 143 -3.57 24.05 3.21
C PRO A 143 -2.83 22.71 3.41
N VAL A 144 -3.37 21.66 2.81
CA VAL A 144 -2.85 20.29 2.91
C VAL A 144 -2.58 19.73 1.52
N ASP A 145 -1.45 19.05 1.37
CA ASP A 145 -1.20 18.13 0.25
C ASP A 145 -1.44 16.70 0.73
N THR A 146 -2.34 16.02 0.07
CA THR A 146 -2.68 14.63 0.38
C THR A 146 -2.05 13.69 -0.63
N TYR A 147 -1.41 12.66 -0.11
CA TYR A 147 -0.83 11.56 -0.86
C TYR A 147 -1.63 10.31 -0.56
N VAL A 148 -1.98 9.55 -1.58
CA VAL A 148 -2.68 8.27 -1.38
C VAL A 148 -1.72 7.15 -1.69
N PHE A 149 -1.46 6.32 -0.69
CA PHE A 149 -0.64 5.11 -0.80
C PHE A 149 -1.51 3.89 -0.59
N GLY A 150 -1.31 2.86 -1.40
CA GLY A 150 -2.08 1.62 -1.24
C GLY A 150 -1.33 0.37 -1.62
N HIS A 151 -1.58 -0.71 -0.90
CA HIS A 151 -1.03 -2.04 -1.16
C HIS A 151 -2.10 -2.97 -1.74
N SER A 152 -1.79 -3.71 -2.81
CA SER A 152 -2.68 -4.75 -3.37
C SER A 152 -4.09 -4.20 -3.71
N LEU A 153 -5.15 -4.67 -3.03
CA LEU A 153 -6.51 -4.12 -3.13
C LEU A 153 -6.56 -2.64 -2.75
N GLY A 154 -5.84 -2.24 -1.69
CA GLY A 154 -5.70 -0.83 -1.33
C GLY A 154 -5.00 -0.02 -2.41
N GLY A 155 -4.12 -0.65 -3.19
CA GLY A 155 -3.50 -0.05 -4.38
C GLY A 155 -4.52 0.23 -5.49
N LEU A 156 -5.43 -0.69 -5.76
CA LEU A 156 -6.56 -0.46 -6.66
C LEU A 156 -7.43 0.71 -6.17
N PHE A 157 -7.73 0.75 -4.87
CA PHE A 157 -8.52 1.84 -4.29
C PHE A 157 -7.79 3.18 -4.35
N ALA A 158 -6.47 3.20 -4.11
CA ALA A 158 -5.66 4.41 -4.25
C ALA A 158 -5.68 4.96 -5.69
N LEU A 159 -5.55 4.09 -6.69
CA LEU A 159 -5.62 4.46 -8.11
C LEU A 159 -7.03 4.91 -8.52
N SER A 160 -8.08 4.38 -7.87
CA SER A 160 -9.48 4.72 -8.11
C SER A 160 -9.98 5.88 -7.21
N TRP A 161 -9.12 6.40 -6.32
CA TRP A 161 -9.51 7.41 -5.33
C TRP A 161 -10.18 8.64 -5.96
N PRO A 162 -9.65 9.25 -7.02
CA PRO A 162 -10.30 10.42 -7.63
C PRO A 162 -11.71 10.14 -8.13
N ALA A 163 -11.94 8.99 -8.76
CA ALA A 163 -13.26 8.62 -9.30
C ALA A 163 -14.36 8.54 -8.24
N TYR A 164 -14.02 8.10 -7.02
CA TYR A 164 -15.01 7.93 -5.95
C TYR A 164 -15.05 9.07 -4.95
N ALA A 165 -13.96 9.82 -4.81
CA ALA A 165 -13.81 10.88 -3.80
C ALA A 165 -14.28 12.25 -4.30
N HIS A 166 -14.32 12.49 -5.61
CA HIS A 166 -14.55 13.80 -6.23
C HIS A 166 -15.72 14.56 -5.62
N ASP A 167 -16.88 13.92 -5.47
CA ASP A 167 -18.10 14.57 -4.98
C ASP A 167 -18.40 14.28 -3.50
N LYS A 168 -17.54 13.52 -2.81
CA LYS A 168 -17.82 13.01 -1.47
C LYS A 168 -16.79 13.42 -0.41
N ALA A 169 -15.59 13.80 -0.83
CA ALA A 169 -14.51 14.14 0.07
C ALA A 169 -14.22 15.64 0.07
N PRO A 170 -13.73 16.22 1.18
CA PRO A 170 -13.13 17.55 1.19
C PRO A 170 -12.06 17.69 0.11
N ALA A 171 -11.97 18.87 -0.52
CA ALA A 171 -10.99 19.14 -1.58
C ALA A 171 -9.54 18.80 -1.15
N GLY A 172 -9.19 19.00 0.12
CA GLY A 172 -7.89 18.65 0.68
C GLY A 172 -7.60 17.14 0.73
N LEU A 173 -8.58 16.26 0.52
CA LEU A 173 -8.40 14.81 0.40
C LEU A 173 -8.27 14.33 -1.04
N MET A 174 -8.37 15.22 -2.03
CA MET A 174 -8.01 14.88 -3.40
C MET A 174 -6.48 14.72 -3.49
N PRO A 175 -5.98 13.62 -4.11
CA PRO A 175 -4.56 13.33 -4.08
C PRO A 175 -3.76 14.34 -4.88
N THR A 176 -2.64 14.80 -4.30
CA THR A 176 -1.59 15.51 -5.03
C THR A 176 -0.79 14.56 -5.91
N GLN A 177 -0.50 13.37 -5.39
CA GLN A 177 0.13 12.26 -6.10
C GLN A 177 -0.34 10.92 -5.52
N VAL A 178 -0.27 9.86 -6.32
CA VAL A 178 -0.65 8.50 -5.93
C VAL A 178 0.53 7.55 -6.08
N LEU A 179 0.84 6.80 -5.03
CA LEU A 179 1.83 5.73 -5.05
C LEU A 179 1.16 4.42 -4.63
N VAL A 180 1.44 3.36 -5.34
CA VAL A 180 0.86 2.05 -5.03
C VAL A 180 1.90 0.95 -5.06
N ALA A 181 1.75 -0.02 -4.17
CA ALA A 181 2.65 -1.14 -4.02
C ALA A 181 1.95 -2.45 -4.34
N ASN A 182 2.49 -3.20 -5.30
CA ASN A 182 1.93 -4.48 -5.77
C ASN A 182 0.41 -4.43 -6.02
N PRO A 183 -0.15 -3.39 -6.68
CA PRO A 183 -1.58 -3.20 -6.80
C PRO A 183 -2.21 -4.28 -7.70
N ILE A 184 -3.46 -4.67 -7.38
CA ILE A 184 -4.30 -5.43 -8.31
C ILE A 184 -4.97 -4.45 -9.27
N PRO A 185 -5.20 -4.83 -10.55
CA PRO A 185 -5.84 -3.94 -11.53
C PRO A 185 -7.36 -3.90 -11.42
N ASP A 186 -7.97 -4.94 -10.86
CA ASP A 186 -9.41 -5.04 -10.61
C ASP A 186 -9.69 -5.91 -9.38
N SER A 187 -10.85 -5.72 -8.76
CA SER A 187 -11.22 -6.38 -7.50
C SER A 187 -11.50 -7.89 -7.62
N GLU A 188 -11.51 -8.44 -8.82
CA GLU A 188 -11.72 -9.88 -9.08
C GLU A 188 -10.42 -10.61 -9.46
N SER A 189 -9.31 -9.90 -9.65
CA SER A 189 -8.05 -10.46 -10.16
C SER A 189 -7.48 -11.59 -9.30
N LEU A 190 -7.69 -11.55 -7.98
CA LEU A 190 -7.24 -12.60 -7.05
C LEU A 190 -8.23 -13.76 -6.90
N ILE A 191 -9.41 -13.68 -7.54
CA ILE A 191 -10.43 -14.72 -7.44
C ILE A 191 -10.18 -15.76 -8.53
N PRO A 192 -10.05 -17.06 -8.18
CA PRO A 192 -9.90 -18.12 -9.18
C PRO A 192 -11.02 -18.09 -10.22
N THR A 193 -10.66 -18.26 -11.49
CA THR A 193 -11.59 -18.12 -12.63
C THR A 193 -12.90 -18.91 -12.49
N PRO A 194 -12.93 -20.18 -12.04
CA PRO A 194 -14.18 -20.90 -11.87
C PRO A 194 -15.12 -20.25 -10.84
N ILE A 195 -14.56 -19.80 -9.71
CA ILE A 195 -15.32 -19.12 -8.64
C ILE A 195 -15.85 -17.77 -9.14
N ARG A 196 -15.03 -17.05 -9.91
CA ARG A 196 -15.40 -15.76 -10.50
C ARG A 196 -16.58 -15.91 -11.49
N ILE A 197 -16.57 -16.92 -12.33
CA ILE A 197 -17.67 -17.18 -13.27
C ILE A 197 -18.96 -17.49 -12.50
N ILE A 198 -18.92 -18.40 -11.54
CA ILE A 198 -20.08 -18.75 -10.70
C ILE A 198 -20.56 -17.51 -9.93
N GLY A 199 -19.66 -16.77 -9.30
CA GLY A 199 -19.99 -15.57 -8.54
C GLY A 199 -20.67 -14.49 -9.38
N ARG A 200 -20.22 -14.30 -10.64
CA ARG A 200 -20.90 -13.38 -11.59
C ARG A 200 -22.30 -13.85 -11.95
N LEU A 201 -22.50 -15.15 -12.19
CA LEU A 201 -23.82 -15.72 -12.52
C LEU A 201 -24.84 -15.54 -11.39
N ILE A 202 -24.42 -15.68 -10.14
CA ILE A 202 -25.28 -15.49 -8.95
C ILE A 202 -25.33 -14.04 -8.46
N GLY A 203 -24.62 -13.12 -9.13
CA GLY A 203 -24.58 -11.70 -8.77
C GLY A 203 -23.80 -11.38 -7.49
N ALA A 204 -22.88 -12.25 -7.06
CA ALA A 204 -22.05 -12.03 -5.86
C ALA A 204 -21.03 -10.89 -6.01
N PHE A 205 -20.67 -10.50 -7.23
CA PHE A 205 -19.68 -9.46 -7.54
C PHE A 205 -20.28 -8.24 -8.24
N LYS A 206 -21.44 -7.77 -7.78
CA LYS A 206 -22.16 -6.65 -8.41
C LYS A 206 -21.39 -5.33 -8.38
N ASP A 207 -20.59 -5.11 -7.34
CA ASP A 207 -19.94 -3.83 -7.05
C ASP A 207 -18.44 -3.90 -7.31
N ARG A 208 -18.07 -4.32 -8.52
CA ARG A 208 -16.68 -4.42 -8.95
C ARG A 208 -16.03 -3.02 -8.99
N VAL A 209 -14.76 -2.93 -8.59
CA VAL A 209 -13.86 -1.82 -8.87
C VAL A 209 -12.83 -2.30 -9.89
N ASP A 210 -12.62 -1.52 -10.95
CA ASP A 210 -11.70 -1.83 -12.03
C ASP A 210 -11.03 -0.55 -12.55
N ILE A 211 -9.73 -0.61 -12.77
CA ILE A 211 -8.96 0.50 -13.32
C ILE A 211 -9.40 0.86 -14.75
N ALA A 212 -9.94 -0.10 -15.49
CA ALA A 212 -10.52 0.17 -16.82
C ALA A 212 -11.67 1.18 -16.75
N ASP A 213 -12.41 1.20 -15.65
CA ASP A 213 -13.57 2.08 -15.43
C ASP A 213 -13.18 3.38 -14.71
N THR A 214 -12.21 3.33 -13.79
CA THR A 214 -11.87 4.43 -12.87
C THR A 214 -10.59 5.19 -13.23
N GLY A 215 -9.71 4.57 -14.03
CA GLY A 215 -8.42 5.15 -14.38
C GLY A 215 -8.48 6.44 -15.18
N GLY A 216 -9.62 6.72 -15.84
CA GLY A 216 -9.87 7.96 -16.58
C GLY A 216 -9.85 9.22 -15.69
N ASP A 217 -10.22 9.09 -14.42
CA ASP A 217 -10.27 10.21 -13.46
C ASP A 217 -8.91 10.46 -12.78
N LEU A 218 -7.96 9.55 -12.93
CA LEU A 218 -6.63 9.66 -12.31
C LEU A 218 -5.70 10.51 -13.17
N GLN A 219 -5.65 11.82 -12.90
CA GLN A 219 -4.89 12.83 -13.65
C GLN A 219 -3.55 13.23 -12.99
N VAL A 220 -3.39 12.95 -11.70
CA VAL A 220 -2.20 13.33 -10.92
C VAL A 220 -1.01 12.40 -11.20
N PRO A 221 0.23 12.76 -10.80
CA PRO A 221 1.39 11.86 -10.96
C PRO A 221 1.19 10.53 -10.22
N VAL A 222 1.62 9.42 -10.86
CA VAL A 222 1.43 8.05 -10.38
C VAL A 222 2.74 7.26 -10.41
N ALA A 223 3.07 6.60 -9.29
CA ALA A 223 4.07 5.54 -9.22
C ALA A 223 3.42 4.20 -8.91
N ILE A 224 3.66 3.20 -9.74
CA ILE A 224 3.34 1.80 -9.45
C ILE A 224 4.64 1.10 -9.06
N LEU A 225 4.79 0.80 -7.77
CA LEU A 225 5.91 0.08 -7.19
C LEU A 225 5.56 -1.41 -7.16
N HIS A 226 6.34 -2.24 -7.83
CA HIS A 226 6.00 -3.66 -8.00
C HIS A 226 7.21 -4.57 -7.77
N GLY A 227 6.99 -5.72 -7.16
CA GLY A 227 8.01 -6.74 -6.98
C GLY A 227 7.99 -7.75 -8.13
N LEU A 228 9.12 -8.03 -8.76
CA LEU A 228 9.18 -9.06 -9.82
C LEU A 228 9.02 -10.49 -9.30
N GLY A 229 9.12 -10.70 -7.99
CA GLY A 229 8.80 -11.96 -7.32
C GLY A 229 7.32 -12.12 -6.98
N ASP A 230 6.47 -11.14 -7.32
CA ASP A 230 5.03 -11.22 -7.07
C ASP A 230 4.36 -12.25 -8.01
N ILE A 231 4.08 -13.42 -7.44
CA ILE A 231 3.42 -14.53 -8.15
C ILE A 231 1.89 -14.40 -8.19
N LEU A 232 1.31 -13.59 -7.29
CA LEU A 232 -0.14 -13.36 -7.24
C LEU A 232 -0.60 -12.41 -8.33
N VAL A 233 0.18 -11.33 -8.55
CA VAL A 233 -0.11 -10.30 -9.54
C VAL A 233 1.12 -10.08 -10.43
N PRO A 234 1.46 -11.01 -11.33
CA PRO A 234 2.64 -10.84 -12.19
C PRO A 234 2.53 -9.56 -13.03
N ALA A 235 3.52 -8.66 -12.91
CA ALA A 235 3.52 -7.30 -13.45
C ALA A 235 3.03 -7.21 -14.91
N LYS A 236 3.72 -7.87 -15.82
CA LYS A 236 3.41 -7.87 -17.27
C LYS A 236 2.01 -8.41 -17.56
N ARG A 237 1.65 -9.55 -16.95
CA ARG A 237 0.35 -10.21 -17.23
C ARG A 237 -0.82 -9.42 -16.70
N ALA A 238 -0.69 -8.85 -15.50
CA ALA A 238 -1.79 -8.16 -14.81
C ALA A 238 -1.96 -6.73 -15.30
N TRP A 239 -0.85 -6.03 -15.64
CA TRP A 239 -0.85 -4.59 -15.83
C TRP A 239 -0.65 -4.11 -17.27
N ALA A 240 -0.32 -4.97 -18.25
CA ALA A 240 -0.07 -4.55 -19.64
C ALA A 240 -1.23 -3.72 -20.22
N LYS A 241 -2.48 -4.14 -20.05
CA LYS A 241 -3.66 -3.40 -20.50
C LYS A 241 -4.12 -2.33 -19.50
N PRO A 242 -4.31 -2.66 -18.20
CA PRO A 242 -4.83 -1.70 -17.22
C PRO A 242 -3.96 -0.44 -17.06
N PHE A 243 -2.64 -0.55 -17.21
CA PHE A 243 -1.75 0.61 -17.17
C PHE A 243 -2.11 1.67 -18.23
N GLY A 244 -2.57 1.23 -19.40
CA GLY A 244 -3.05 2.12 -20.46
C GLY A 244 -4.31 2.91 -20.09
N ALA A 245 -5.18 2.36 -19.22
CA ALA A 245 -6.43 3.00 -18.82
C ALA A 245 -6.23 4.17 -17.85
N ILE A 246 -5.08 4.24 -17.16
CA ILE A 246 -4.75 5.39 -16.30
C ILE A 246 -4.51 6.62 -17.18
N ALA A 247 -5.32 7.66 -17.02
CA ALA A 247 -5.28 8.87 -17.86
C ALA A 247 -4.04 9.75 -17.61
N SER A 248 -3.46 9.70 -16.41
CA SER A 248 -2.27 10.48 -16.10
C SER A 248 -1.16 10.25 -17.11
N LYS A 249 -0.61 11.34 -17.68
CA LYS A 249 0.58 11.32 -18.54
C LYS A 249 1.88 11.19 -17.72
N LYS A 250 1.81 11.45 -16.40
CA LYS A 250 2.90 11.41 -15.43
C LYS A 250 2.80 10.12 -14.63
N LYS A 251 2.87 8.96 -15.31
CA LYS A 251 2.79 7.64 -14.68
C LYS A 251 3.98 6.79 -15.04
N ARG A 252 4.48 6.03 -14.08
CA ARG A 252 5.62 5.12 -14.26
C ARG A 252 5.46 3.87 -13.42
N PHE A 253 5.90 2.77 -13.99
CA PHE A 253 6.04 1.47 -13.34
C PHE A 253 7.50 1.31 -12.88
N TYR A 254 7.68 0.91 -11.62
CA TYR A 254 8.98 0.63 -11.01
C TYR A 254 8.97 -0.80 -10.51
N CYS A 255 10.05 -1.55 -10.74
CA CYS A 255 10.11 -2.95 -10.37
C CYS A 255 11.35 -3.28 -9.56
N SER A 256 11.16 -3.66 -8.30
CA SER A 256 12.22 -4.28 -7.49
C SER A 256 12.44 -5.73 -7.90
N GLN A 257 13.66 -6.21 -7.74
CA GLN A 257 14.11 -7.54 -8.14
C GLN A 257 14.43 -8.41 -6.94
N ASN A 258 14.20 -9.73 -7.06
CA ASN A 258 14.75 -10.68 -6.11
C ASN A 258 16.28 -10.65 -6.17
N ASP A 259 16.94 -10.69 -5.02
CA ASP A 259 18.40 -10.76 -4.94
C ASP A 259 18.82 -11.75 -3.86
N SER A 260 19.45 -12.84 -4.29
CA SER A 260 19.89 -13.93 -3.43
C SER A 260 21.40 -13.93 -3.17
N HIS A 261 22.08 -12.79 -3.41
CA HIS A 261 23.54 -12.69 -3.23
C HIS A 261 23.97 -12.89 -1.78
N GLY A 262 23.15 -12.41 -0.82
CA GLY A 262 23.46 -12.52 0.61
C GLY A 262 22.37 -13.22 1.44
N THR A 263 22.52 -13.19 2.76
CA THR A 263 21.59 -13.83 3.70
C THR A 263 21.17 -12.84 4.78
N PRO A 264 19.85 -12.65 5.03
CA PRO A 264 18.75 -13.22 4.25
C PRO A 264 18.68 -12.63 2.84
N ALA A 265 18.15 -13.40 1.88
CA ALA A 265 17.91 -12.91 0.53
C ALA A 265 16.85 -11.81 0.50
N LEU A 266 16.92 -10.92 -0.49
CA LEU A 266 15.84 -9.96 -0.77
C LEU A 266 14.83 -10.63 -1.70
N VAL A 267 13.58 -10.75 -1.23
CA VAL A 267 12.48 -11.34 -1.99
C VAL A 267 11.45 -10.25 -2.26
N ALA A 268 11.34 -9.87 -3.53
CA ALA A 268 10.42 -8.83 -3.99
C ALA A 268 9.06 -9.43 -4.32
N ASP A 269 8.37 -9.99 -3.32
CA ASP A 269 7.07 -10.64 -3.45
C ASP A 269 5.89 -9.69 -3.17
N HIS A 270 4.67 -10.24 -3.22
CA HIS A 270 3.43 -9.47 -3.04
C HIS A 270 3.34 -8.78 -1.67
N ILE A 271 3.82 -9.45 -0.61
CA ILE A 271 3.65 -9.00 0.79
C ILE A 271 4.84 -8.17 1.31
N GLN A 272 5.89 -7.99 0.52
CA GLN A 272 7.12 -7.30 0.97
C GLN A 272 6.88 -5.85 1.46
N VAL A 273 5.77 -5.23 1.08
CA VAL A 273 5.34 -3.92 1.61
C VAL A 273 5.08 -3.97 3.12
N GLY A 274 4.61 -5.11 3.63
CA GLY A 274 4.40 -5.34 5.04
C GLY A 274 5.72 -5.47 5.80
N ALA A 275 5.79 -4.86 6.98
CA ALA A 275 6.96 -4.93 7.84
C ALA A 275 6.93 -6.17 8.76
N ASP A 276 5.73 -6.66 9.10
CA ASP A 276 5.58 -7.84 9.95
C ASP A 276 4.31 -8.63 9.62
N THR A 277 4.51 -9.82 9.08
CA THR A 277 3.44 -10.82 8.87
C THR A 277 3.67 -12.09 9.68
N SER A 278 4.52 -12.06 10.70
CA SER A 278 4.93 -13.22 11.50
C SER A 278 3.77 -13.94 12.22
N PHE A 279 2.65 -13.24 12.43
CA PHE A 279 1.43 -13.80 13.00
C PHE A 279 0.63 -14.67 12.00
N ILE A 280 0.94 -14.63 10.69
CA ILE A 280 0.34 -15.49 9.68
C ILE A 280 1.24 -16.73 9.50
N PRO A 281 0.73 -17.96 9.66
CA PRO A 281 1.53 -19.15 9.40
C PRO A 281 2.10 -19.16 7.99
N ASN A 282 3.38 -19.51 7.82
CA ASN A 282 4.10 -19.47 6.55
C ASN A 282 3.34 -20.14 5.39
N ALA A 283 2.74 -21.32 5.65
CA ALA A 283 1.97 -22.02 4.63
C ALA A 283 0.73 -21.21 4.15
N MET A 284 0.05 -20.54 5.09
CA MET A 284 -1.09 -19.66 4.75
C MET A 284 -0.61 -18.37 4.09
N ALA A 285 0.48 -17.78 4.57
CA ALA A 285 1.05 -16.58 3.97
C ALA A 285 1.42 -16.82 2.50
N MET A 286 2.09 -17.93 2.19
CA MET A 286 2.42 -18.30 0.81
C MET A 286 1.18 -18.53 -0.07
N MET A 287 0.11 -19.14 0.46
CA MET A 287 -1.11 -19.44 -0.30
C MET A 287 -2.04 -18.25 -0.48
N SER A 288 -2.12 -17.36 0.51
CA SER A 288 -3.14 -16.31 0.56
C SER A 288 -2.62 -14.91 0.25
N VAL A 289 -1.34 -14.63 0.55
CA VAL A 289 -0.76 -13.29 0.39
C VAL A 289 0.60 -13.28 -0.35
N GLY A 290 1.06 -14.44 -0.81
CA GLY A 290 2.22 -14.57 -1.69
C GLY A 290 3.58 -14.52 -1.01
N GLY A 291 3.65 -14.58 0.33
CA GLY A 291 4.92 -14.57 1.05
C GLY A 291 4.81 -14.19 2.53
N VAL A 292 5.95 -14.01 3.18
CA VAL A 292 6.07 -13.52 4.57
C VAL A 292 6.84 -12.21 4.53
N GLY A 293 6.17 -11.11 4.91
CA GLY A 293 6.79 -9.79 5.03
C GLY A 293 7.68 -9.71 6.26
N SER A 294 8.89 -9.21 6.07
CA SER A 294 9.81 -8.80 7.13
C SER A 294 10.52 -7.54 6.71
N GLU A 295 10.70 -6.59 7.63
CA GLU A 295 11.35 -5.32 7.34
C GLU A 295 12.81 -5.55 6.88
N ASN A 296 13.15 -5.02 5.72
CA ASN A 296 14.46 -5.16 5.11
C ASN A 296 14.76 -4.03 4.11
N THR A 297 15.84 -4.14 3.37
CA THR A 297 16.30 -3.18 2.36
C THR A 297 15.20 -2.77 1.36
N LEU A 298 14.30 -3.68 0.93
CA LEU A 298 13.21 -3.34 0.03
C LEU A 298 12.18 -2.40 0.67
N ASN A 299 11.93 -2.52 1.99
CA ASN A 299 11.09 -1.57 2.69
C ASN A 299 11.75 -0.19 2.72
N TRP A 300 12.98 -0.10 3.21
CA TRP A 300 13.64 1.19 3.48
C TRP A 300 14.02 1.95 2.22
N ARG A 301 14.65 1.27 1.23
CA ARG A 301 15.27 1.88 0.05
C ARG A 301 14.35 1.91 -1.17
N TYR A 302 13.20 1.23 -1.09
CA TYR A 302 12.24 1.19 -2.19
C TYR A 302 10.89 1.78 -1.80
N PHE A 303 10.07 1.09 -0.97
CA PHE A 303 8.72 1.55 -0.67
C PHE A 303 8.68 2.85 0.16
N TRP A 304 9.45 2.91 1.26
CA TRP A 304 9.47 4.10 2.12
C TRP A 304 10.13 5.28 1.42
N HIS A 305 11.28 5.03 0.80
CA HIS A 305 12.02 6.05 0.08
C HIS A 305 11.22 6.66 -1.07
N ALA A 306 10.35 5.89 -1.75
CA ALA A 306 9.46 6.41 -2.79
C ALA A 306 8.53 7.50 -2.23
N LEU A 307 7.89 7.26 -1.07
CA LEU A 307 7.04 8.25 -0.41
C LEU A 307 7.84 9.46 0.09
N ASP A 308 9.01 9.23 0.69
CA ASP A 308 9.87 10.32 1.18
C ASP A 308 10.34 11.25 0.06
N GLN A 309 10.72 10.70 -1.09
CA GLN A 309 11.07 11.51 -2.27
C GLN A 309 9.91 12.39 -2.72
N VAL A 310 8.70 11.82 -2.79
CA VAL A 310 7.52 12.55 -3.27
C VAL A 310 7.08 13.61 -2.27
N ILE A 311 7.03 13.27 -0.98
CA ILE A 311 6.46 14.17 0.05
C ILE A 311 7.46 15.24 0.47
N ARG A 312 8.71 14.83 0.77
CA ARG A 312 9.72 15.72 1.37
C ARG A 312 10.52 16.45 0.31
N SER A 313 10.93 15.75 -0.75
CA SER A 313 11.79 16.34 -1.78
C SER A 313 11.01 16.90 -2.97
N GLY A 314 9.68 16.76 -2.98
CA GLY A 314 8.82 17.28 -4.04
C GLY A 314 9.04 16.59 -5.41
N VAL A 315 9.70 15.43 -5.43
CA VAL A 315 9.92 14.66 -6.65
C VAL A 315 8.57 14.12 -7.16
N ARG A 316 8.32 14.20 -8.47
CA ARG A 316 7.12 13.61 -9.02
C ARG A 316 7.19 12.08 -9.00
N ALA A 317 6.06 11.45 -8.75
CA ALA A 317 5.94 9.99 -8.67
C ALA A 317 6.44 9.26 -9.94
N ASP A 318 6.40 9.90 -11.11
CA ASP A 318 6.92 9.34 -12.37
C ASP A 318 8.45 9.56 -12.56
N GLN A 319 9.15 10.16 -11.58
CA GLN A 319 10.58 10.53 -11.67
C GLN A 319 11.42 10.00 -10.50
N LEU A 320 10.93 9.00 -9.77
CA LEU A 320 11.63 8.44 -8.61
C LEU A 320 13.00 7.84 -8.99
N GLN A 321 13.94 7.96 -8.07
CA GLN A 321 15.29 7.42 -8.16
C GLN A 321 15.51 6.46 -6.98
N PHE A 322 16.19 5.34 -7.21
CA PHE A 322 16.42 4.34 -6.19
C PHE A 322 17.89 3.94 -6.12
N ASP A 323 18.48 4.11 -4.94
CA ASP A 323 19.76 3.52 -4.56
C ASP A 323 19.50 2.35 -3.62
N MET A 324 19.62 1.14 -4.12
CA MET A 324 19.39 -0.08 -3.34
C MET A 324 20.56 -0.43 -2.41
N GLY A 325 21.67 0.29 -2.51
CA GLY A 325 22.88 0.09 -1.70
C GLY A 325 23.72 -1.10 -2.14
N MET A 326 24.65 -1.48 -1.26
CA MET A 326 25.62 -2.58 -1.51
C MET A 326 25.51 -3.62 -0.41
N TRP A 327 25.65 -4.90 -0.78
CA TRP A 327 25.86 -5.98 0.15
C TRP A 327 27.15 -5.76 0.95
N SER A 328 27.30 -6.40 2.09
CA SER A 328 28.44 -6.19 3.00
C SER A 328 29.83 -6.54 2.41
N ASP A 329 29.86 -7.21 1.28
CA ASP A 329 31.06 -7.52 0.50
C ASP A 329 31.33 -6.55 -0.65
N GLY A 330 30.52 -5.49 -0.78
CA GLY A 330 30.67 -4.44 -1.79
C GLY A 330 29.98 -4.73 -3.13
N VAL A 331 29.25 -5.83 -3.25
CA VAL A 331 28.46 -6.13 -4.45
C VAL A 331 27.20 -5.27 -4.43
N PRO A 332 26.84 -4.55 -5.52
CA PRO A 332 25.60 -3.76 -5.58
C PRO A 332 24.37 -4.67 -5.48
N VAL A 333 23.36 -4.23 -4.71
CA VAL A 333 22.03 -4.85 -4.76
C VAL A 333 21.42 -4.61 -6.14
N ARG A 334 20.65 -5.56 -6.64
CA ARG A 334 20.01 -5.44 -7.95
C ARG A 334 19.21 -4.16 -8.06
N PRO A 335 19.39 -3.37 -9.15
CA PRO A 335 18.75 -2.09 -9.30
C PRO A 335 17.23 -2.21 -9.52
N VAL A 336 16.51 -1.14 -9.21
CA VAL A 336 15.09 -1.02 -9.57
C VAL A 336 14.99 -0.75 -11.07
N LEU A 337 14.19 -1.55 -11.76
CA LEU A 337 13.84 -1.32 -13.16
C LEU A 337 12.70 -0.30 -13.23
N SER A 338 12.65 0.52 -14.28
CA SER A 338 11.58 1.51 -14.43
C SER A 338 11.15 1.66 -15.89
N GLY A 339 9.84 1.87 -16.11
CA GLY A 339 9.30 2.04 -17.46
C GLY A 339 7.80 1.74 -17.54
N THR A 340 7.43 0.79 -18.40
CA THR A 340 6.08 0.22 -18.49
C THR A 340 6.05 -1.19 -17.88
N PRO A 341 4.87 -1.78 -17.63
CA PRO A 341 4.78 -3.16 -17.12
C PRO A 341 5.50 -4.19 -18.00
N GLU A 342 5.53 -3.97 -19.33
CA GLU A 342 6.22 -4.84 -20.28
C GLU A 342 7.74 -4.75 -20.15
N GLN A 343 8.27 -3.56 -19.86
CA GLN A 343 9.71 -3.32 -19.68
C GLN A 343 10.23 -3.88 -18.33
N CYS A 344 9.35 -3.98 -17.36
CA CYS A 344 9.66 -4.57 -16.06
C CYS A 344 9.57 -6.11 -16.05
N GLY A 345 8.80 -6.69 -16.97
CA GLY A 345 8.52 -8.13 -17.01
C GLY A 345 9.27 -8.82 -18.15
N THR A 346 10.58 -8.99 -18.02
CA THR A 346 11.39 -9.85 -18.92
C THR A 346 11.54 -11.27 -18.37
#